data_f758182c13290d6ea036c25b90618e98
#
_entry.id   f758182c13290d6ea036c25b90618e98
#
_cell.length_a   1.000
_cell.length_b   1.000
_cell.length_c   1.000
_cell.angle_alpha   90.00
_cell.angle_beta   90.00
_cell.angle_gamma   90.00
#
_symmetry.space_group_name_H-M   'P 1'
#
loop_
_entity.id
_entity.type
_entity.pdbx_description
1 polymer ?
#
loop_
_entity_poly.entity_id
_entity_poly.type
_entity_poly.pdbx_seq_one_letter_code
_entity_poly.pdbx_strand_id
1 'polypeptide(L)'
;MAPNSARAQVWRHVAKYLARWIDSSGPLLDLAAGYGDLTGAVDATRRVAIDIHPDLATLVPSNVEAHVGDATDLSRFSDGEFATVTASNFLEHLDEDSITKCLAEVQRVLRPGGLLILIQPNYRLSAKTYFDDPTHVTIFDDQSLTQLVRNHGFENVRTEARFLPMTLKSRLSSGHKLVPLYLRLPWRPLAGQMLVIARKSS
;
A
#
# COMPACT_ATOMS: atom_id res chain seq x y z
N MET A 1 -5.97 -8.81 15.81
CA MET A 1 -7.39 -8.57 15.45
C MET A 1 -7.96 -9.80 14.76
N ALA A 2 -9.22 -10.18 14.99
CA ALA A 2 -9.79 -11.38 14.36
C ALA A 2 -9.84 -11.23 12.83
N PRO A 3 -9.55 -12.31 12.05
CA PRO A 3 -9.56 -12.29 10.57
C PRO A 3 -10.89 -11.87 9.92
N ASN A 4 -11.95 -11.78 10.69
CA ASN A 4 -13.30 -11.37 10.27
C ASN A 4 -13.66 -9.93 10.69
N SER A 5 -12.70 -9.10 11.11
CA SER A 5 -12.96 -7.69 11.41
C SER A 5 -13.50 -6.96 10.15
N ALA A 6 -14.33 -5.93 10.36
CA ALA A 6 -14.83 -5.10 9.23
C ALA A 6 -13.67 -4.53 8.38
N ARG A 7 -12.52 -4.23 9.03
CA ARG A 7 -11.30 -3.78 8.36
C ARG A 7 -10.74 -4.85 7.42
N ALA A 8 -10.58 -6.08 7.89
CA ALA A 8 -10.09 -7.19 7.06
C ALA A 8 -11.03 -7.47 5.86
N GLN A 9 -12.35 -7.29 6.03
CA GLN A 9 -13.30 -7.40 4.92
C GLN A 9 -13.08 -6.33 3.85
N VAL A 10 -12.83 -5.07 4.27
CA VAL A 10 -12.50 -4.00 3.32
C VAL A 10 -11.25 -4.34 2.53
N TRP A 11 -10.17 -4.76 3.20
CA TRP A 11 -8.92 -5.09 2.53
C TRP A 11 -9.05 -6.28 1.58
N ARG A 12 -9.93 -7.26 1.85
CA ARG A 12 -10.26 -8.32 0.87
C ARG A 12 -10.87 -7.74 -0.40
N HIS A 13 -11.74 -6.74 -0.31
CA HIS A 13 -12.32 -6.08 -1.49
C HIS A 13 -11.28 -5.25 -2.23
N VAL A 14 -10.36 -4.59 -1.51
CA VAL A 14 -9.23 -3.86 -2.10
C VAL A 14 -8.28 -4.84 -2.81
N ALA A 15 -7.90 -5.94 -2.18
CA ALA A 15 -7.08 -6.98 -2.79
C ALA A 15 -7.71 -7.51 -4.09
N LYS A 16 -9.02 -7.80 -4.07
CA LYS A 16 -9.76 -8.21 -5.28
C LYS A 16 -9.77 -7.13 -6.37
N TYR A 17 -9.82 -5.85 -5.98
CA TYR A 17 -9.70 -4.74 -6.93
C TYR A 17 -8.31 -4.68 -7.55
N LEU A 18 -7.26 -4.88 -6.75
CA LEU A 18 -5.86 -4.82 -7.17
C LEU A 18 -5.40 -6.07 -7.94
N ALA A 19 -6.13 -7.19 -7.86
CA ALA A 19 -5.76 -8.48 -8.47
C ALA A 19 -5.50 -8.40 -9.99
N ARG A 20 -6.02 -7.38 -10.68
CA ARG A 20 -5.77 -7.15 -12.10
C ARG A 20 -4.34 -6.67 -12.41
N TRP A 21 -3.62 -6.20 -11.40
CA TRP A 21 -2.23 -5.72 -11.51
C TRP A 21 -1.25 -6.59 -10.75
N ILE A 22 -1.68 -7.24 -9.66
CA ILE A 22 -0.82 -8.11 -8.87
C ILE A 22 -0.55 -9.39 -9.66
N ASP A 23 0.73 -9.71 -9.86
CA ASP A 23 1.14 -10.99 -10.44
C ASP A 23 1.01 -12.10 -9.40
N SER A 24 -0.08 -12.88 -9.49
CA SER A 24 -0.33 -13.99 -8.58
C SER A 24 0.67 -15.15 -8.69
N SER A 25 1.45 -15.20 -9.78
CA SER A 25 2.51 -16.20 -9.98
C SER A 25 3.86 -15.78 -9.39
N GLY A 26 3.96 -14.58 -8.82
CA GLY A 26 5.17 -14.04 -8.22
C GLY A 26 5.02 -13.72 -6.73
N PRO A 27 6.14 -13.47 -6.02
CA PRO A 27 6.14 -13.05 -4.62
C PRO A 27 5.75 -11.58 -4.46
N LEU A 28 5.09 -11.26 -3.34
CA LEU A 28 4.67 -9.93 -2.95
C LEU A 28 5.30 -9.53 -1.62
N LEU A 29 5.81 -8.29 -1.54
CA LEU A 29 6.27 -7.63 -0.31
C LEU A 29 5.33 -6.49 0.04
N ASP A 30 4.91 -6.39 1.29
CA ASP A 30 4.11 -5.30 1.84
C ASP A 30 4.92 -4.52 2.87
N LEU A 31 5.16 -3.23 2.59
CA LEU A 31 5.94 -2.34 3.43
C LEU A 31 5.05 -1.67 4.45
N ALA A 32 5.52 -1.57 5.71
CA ALA A 32 4.75 -1.06 6.84
C ALA A 32 3.37 -1.73 6.92
N ALA A 33 3.37 -3.06 6.85
CA ALA A 33 2.19 -3.89 6.62
C ALA A 33 1.17 -3.85 7.79
N GLY A 34 1.58 -3.40 8.96
CA GLY A 34 0.73 -3.34 10.16
C GLY A 34 0.13 -4.71 10.49
N TYR A 35 -1.18 -4.86 10.33
CA TYR A 35 -1.86 -6.14 10.58
C TYR A 35 -1.82 -7.12 9.39
N GLY A 36 -1.18 -6.77 8.28
CA GLY A 36 -1.10 -7.61 7.09
C GLY A 36 -2.44 -7.94 6.44
N ASP A 37 -3.47 -7.11 6.63
CA ASP A 37 -4.80 -7.39 6.09
C ASP A 37 -4.82 -7.41 4.54
N LEU A 38 -4.07 -6.51 3.90
CA LEU A 38 -3.90 -6.52 2.44
C LEU A 38 -3.06 -7.71 2.02
N THR A 39 -1.89 -7.89 2.63
CA THR A 39 -0.94 -8.96 2.33
C THR A 39 -1.57 -10.33 2.44
N GLY A 40 -2.34 -10.58 3.52
CA GLY A 40 -3.04 -11.84 3.72
C GLY A 40 -4.20 -12.10 2.75
N ALA A 41 -4.72 -11.04 2.11
CA ALA A 41 -5.87 -11.12 1.21
C ALA A 41 -5.49 -11.18 -0.28
N VAL A 42 -4.27 -10.81 -0.65
CA VAL A 42 -3.80 -10.90 -2.04
C VAL A 42 -3.46 -12.34 -2.43
N ASP A 43 -3.55 -12.64 -3.71
CA ASP A 43 -3.08 -13.91 -4.28
C ASP A 43 -1.66 -13.72 -4.81
N ALA A 44 -0.71 -14.46 -4.23
CA ALA A 44 0.71 -14.43 -4.56
C ALA A 44 1.37 -15.75 -4.13
N THR A 45 2.45 -16.15 -4.79
CA THR A 45 3.17 -17.40 -4.46
C THR A 45 3.81 -17.36 -3.08
N ARG A 46 4.27 -16.19 -2.66
CA ARG A 46 4.82 -15.88 -1.34
C ARG A 46 4.34 -14.49 -0.93
N ARG A 47 3.89 -14.34 0.30
CA ARG A 47 3.38 -13.10 0.89
C ARG A 47 4.28 -12.70 2.03
N VAL A 48 4.97 -11.59 1.87
CA VAL A 48 5.94 -11.08 2.85
C VAL A 48 5.46 -9.74 3.38
N ALA A 49 5.49 -9.58 4.69
CA ALA A 49 5.22 -8.33 5.39
C ALA A 49 6.47 -7.87 6.12
N ILE A 50 6.83 -6.61 5.98
CA ILE A 50 7.84 -5.94 6.80
C ILE A 50 7.22 -4.75 7.54
N ASP A 51 7.51 -4.63 8.84
CA ASP A 51 7.06 -3.55 9.69
C ASP A 51 8.01 -3.39 10.88
N ILE A 52 8.12 -2.19 11.44
CA ILE A 52 8.94 -1.92 12.62
C ILE A 52 8.33 -2.48 13.92
N HIS A 53 7.05 -2.89 13.88
CA HIS A 53 6.35 -3.39 15.06
C HIS A 53 6.96 -4.72 15.54
N PRO A 54 7.46 -4.83 16.80
CA PRO A 54 8.18 -6.01 17.28
C PRO A 54 7.33 -7.29 17.28
N ASP A 55 6.01 -7.16 17.46
CA ASP A 55 5.09 -8.29 17.51
C ASP A 55 4.44 -8.61 16.15
N LEU A 56 5.02 -8.16 15.03
CA LEU A 56 4.45 -8.31 13.69
C LEU A 56 3.96 -9.74 13.40
N ALA A 57 4.75 -10.74 13.76
CA ALA A 57 4.41 -12.16 13.52
C ALA A 57 3.11 -12.60 14.20
N THR A 58 2.70 -11.93 15.28
CA THR A 58 1.43 -12.21 15.98
C THR A 58 0.26 -11.41 15.40
N LEU A 59 0.55 -10.34 14.67
CA LEU A 59 -0.44 -9.42 14.10
C LEU A 59 -0.91 -9.85 12.73
N VAL A 60 0.00 -10.37 11.90
CA VAL A 60 -0.31 -10.75 10.52
C VAL A 60 -1.01 -12.11 10.43
N PRO A 61 -1.78 -12.37 9.36
CA PRO A 61 -2.35 -13.69 9.09
C PRO A 61 -1.27 -14.78 8.96
N SER A 62 -1.60 -16.02 9.33
CA SER A 62 -0.69 -17.17 9.32
C SER A 62 -0.13 -17.55 7.93
N ASN A 63 -0.74 -17.04 6.86
CA ASN A 63 -0.28 -17.23 5.48
C ASN A 63 0.65 -16.12 5.00
N VAL A 64 1.14 -15.26 5.91
CA VAL A 64 2.06 -14.14 5.65
C VAL A 64 3.35 -14.38 6.41
N GLU A 65 4.47 -14.30 5.71
CA GLU A 65 5.83 -14.29 6.28
C GLU A 65 6.11 -12.91 6.87
N ALA A 66 6.39 -12.84 8.17
CA ALA A 66 6.58 -11.60 8.90
C ALA A 66 8.06 -11.31 9.15
N HIS A 67 8.51 -10.12 8.82
CA HIS A 67 9.85 -9.62 9.12
C HIS A 67 9.78 -8.31 9.90
N VAL A 68 10.28 -8.29 11.12
CA VAL A 68 10.46 -7.02 11.85
C VAL A 68 11.67 -6.30 11.25
N GLY A 69 11.46 -5.05 10.82
CA GLY A 69 12.51 -4.25 10.19
C GLY A 69 11.99 -2.93 9.63
N ASP A 70 12.93 -2.09 9.24
CA ASP A 70 12.68 -0.79 8.62
C ASP A 70 12.53 -0.97 7.10
N ALA A 71 11.51 -0.37 6.50
CA ALA A 71 11.28 -0.40 5.06
C ALA A 71 12.31 0.43 4.26
N THR A 72 13.16 1.21 4.93
CA THR A 72 14.31 1.90 4.33
C THR A 72 15.57 1.03 4.24
N ASP A 73 15.54 -0.17 4.82
CA ASP A 73 16.60 -1.18 4.75
C ASP A 73 15.99 -2.55 4.43
N LEU A 74 15.97 -2.90 3.15
CA LEU A 74 15.52 -4.20 2.65
C LEU A 74 16.69 -5.14 2.33
N SER A 75 17.88 -4.94 2.90
CA SER A 75 19.12 -5.70 2.62
C SER A 75 18.99 -7.21 2.84
N ARG A 76 18.01 -7.64 3.64
CA ARG A 76 17.66 -9.06 3.83
C ARG A 76 17.09 -9.75 2.61
N PHE A 77 16.60 -8.97 1.63
CA PHE A 77 15.99 -9.47 0.40
C PHE A 77 16.94 -9.25 -0.78
N SER A 78 16.93 -10.22 -1.70
CA SER A 78 17.78 -10.20 -2.89
C SER A 78 17.28 -9.18 -3.93
N ASP A 79 18.19 -8.77 -4.83
CA ASP A 79 17.84 -7.96 -5.98
C ASP A 79 16.82 -8.70 -6.88
N GLY A 80 15.76 -8.02 -7.28
CA GLY A 80 14.75 -8.60 -8.16
C GLY A 80 13.91 -9.72 -7.55
N GLU A 81 13.88 -9.85 -6.24
CA GLU A 81 13.18 -10.93 -5.54
C GLU A 81 11.66 -10.87 -5.71
N PHE A 82 11.07 -9.66 -5.76
CA PHE A 82 9.62 -9.48 -5.72
C PHE A 82 9.03 -9.10 -7.08
N ALA A 83 7.85 -9.66 -7.39
CA ALA A 83 7.05 -9.29 -8.53
C ALA A 83 6.20 -8.03 -8.25
N THR A 84 5.81 -7.86 -6.98
CA THR A 84 4.99 -6.73 -6.52
C THR A 84 5.47 -6.26 -5.15
N VAL A 85 5.57 -4.94 -4.98
CA VAL A 85 5.73 -4.29 -3.68
C VAL A 85 4.51 -3.42 -3.44
N THR A 86 3.93 -3.50 -2.24
CA THR A 86 2.81 -2.66 -1.80
C THR A 86 3.21 -1.81 -0.62
N ALA A 87 2.63 -0.61 -0.51
CA ALA A 87 2.68 0.20 0.71
C ALA A 87 1.38 0.99 0.85
N SER A 88 0.79 0.98 2.05
CA SER A 88 -0.45 1.70 2.29
C SER A 88 -0.36 2.57 3.54
N ASN A 89 -0.65 3.88 3.39
CA ASN A 89 -0.55 4.87 4.45
C ASN A 89 0.80 4.79 5.17
N PHE A 90 1.87 4.96 4.41
CA PHE A 90 3.23 4.77 4.91
C PHE A 90 4.18 5.91 4.54
N LEU A 91 4.26 6.31 3.25
CA LEU A 91 5.25 7.31 2.82
C LEU A 91 5.02 8.68 3.45
N GLU A 92 3.79 9.02 3.83
CA GLU A 92 3.46 10.26 4.52
C GLU A 92 4.09 10.39 5.91
N HIS A 93 4.54 9.28 6.49
CA HIS A 93 5.24 9.22 7.78
C HIS A 93 6.75 9.34 7.65
N LEU A 94 7.29 9.34 6.43
CA LEU A 94 8.73 9.43 6.16
C LEU A 94 9.12 10.85 5.76
N ASP A 95 10.31 11.27 6.17
CA ASP A 95 10.98 12.45 5.60
C ASP A 95 11.53 12.15 4.20
N GLU A 96 11.99 13.20 3.51
CA GLU A 96 12.44 13.11 2.11
C GLU A 96 13.63 12.15 1.92
N ASP A 97 14.59 12.15 2.87
CA ASP A 97 15.76 11.26 2.83
C ASP A 97 15.34 9.79 3.00
N SER A 98 14.44 9.51 3.92
CA SER A 98 13.89 8.17 4.18
C SER A 98 13.06 7.67 3.00
N ILE A 99 12.27 8.54 2.37
CA ILE A 99 11.52 8.22 1.14
C ILE A 99 12.48 7.83 0.02
N THR A 100 13.55 8.60 -0.18
CA THR A 100 14.55 8.33 -1.22
C THR A 100 15.22 6.97 -0.99
N LYS A 101 15.64 6.66 0.24
CA LYS A 101 16.22 5.36 0.60
C LYS A 101 15.21 4.21 0.38
N CYS A 102 13.99 4.38 0.86
CA CYS A 102 12.94 3.38 0.70
C CYS A 102 12.66 3.08 -0.78
N LEU A 103 12.50 4.10 -1.62
CA LEU A 103 12.24 3.90 -3.05
C LEU A 103 13.44 3.30 -3.80
N ALA A 104 14.69 3.60 -3.38
CA ALA A 104 15.88 2.94 -3.91
C ALA A 104 15.90 1.44 -3.58
N GLU A 105 15.59 1.07 -2.34
CA GLU A 105 15.46 -0.32 -1.92
C GLU A 105 14.31 -1.04 -2.64
N VAL A 106 13.15 -0.39 -2.79
CA VAL A 106 12.04 -0.92 -3.58
C VAL A 106 12.46 -1.17 -5.03
N GLN A 107 13.19 -0.25 -5.64
CA GLN A 107 13.76 -0.44 -6.97
C GLN A 107 14.69 -1.66 -7.03
N ARG A 108 15.54 -1.84 -6.03
CA ARG A 108 16.46 -2.96 -5.96
C ARG A 108 15.73 -4.29 -5.86
N VAL A 109 14.80 -4.43 -4.90
CA VAL A 109 14.13 -5.71 -4.61
C VAL A 109 13.04 -6.08 -5.62
N LEU A 110 12.49 -5.14 -6.37
CA LEU A 110 11.58 -5.44 -7.47
C LEU A 110 12.33 -6.05 -8.66
N ARG A 111 11.78 -7.11 -9.23
CA ARG A 111 12.27 -7.63 -10.51
C ARG A 111 12.02 -6.62 -11.65
N PRO A 112 12.77 -6.69 -12.78
CA PRO A 112 12.44 -5.91 -13.96
C PRO A 112 10.97 -6.07 -14.37
N GLY A 113 10.27 -4.96 -14.64
CA GLY A 113 8.84 -4.96 -14.94
C GLY A 113 7.90 -5.20 -13.75
N GLY A 114 8.44 -5.43 -12.54
CA GLY A 114 7.67 -5.56 -11.30
C GLY A 114 6.92 -4.28 -10.94
N LEU A 115 5.89 -4.39 -10.11
CA LEU A 115 4.99 -3.29 -9.79
C LEU A 115 5.16 -2.81 -8.35
N LEU A 116 5.19 -1.50 -8.20
CA LEU A 116 4.98 -0.77 -6.94
C LEU A 116 3.54 -0.27 -6.89
N ILE A 117 2.80 -0.61 -5.83
CA ILE A 117 1.41 -0.21 -5.60
C ILE A 117 1.35 0.60 -4.31
N LEU A 118 1.00 1.87 -4.44
CA LEU A 118 0.92 2.82 -3.32
C LEU A 118 -0.54 3.23 -3.09
N ILE A 119 -1.02 3.10 -1.85
CA ILE A 119 -2.31 3.64 -1.40
C ILE A 119 -1.98 4.67 -0.32
N GLN A 120 -2.18 5.96 -0.61
CA GLN A 120 -1.74 7.05 0.25
C GLN A 120 -2.86 8.08 0.46
N PRO A 121 -2.85 8.84 1.57
CA PRO A 121 -3.70 10.01 1.71
C PRO A 121 -3.46 11.00 0.56
N ASN A 122 -4.55 11.50 -0.05
CA ASN A 122 -4.47 12.57 -1.02
C ASN A 122 -4.78 13.90 -0.33
N TYR A 123 -3.76 14.72 -0.09
CA TYR A 123 -3.90 16.00 0.61
C TYR A 123 -4.96 16.92 -0.02
N ARG A 124 -5.07 16.96 -1.36
CA ARG A 124 -6.09 17.77 -2.07
C ARG A 124 -7.51 17.40 -1.69
N LEU A 125 -7.75 16.18 -1.21
CA LEU A 125 -9.07 15.67 -0.82
C LEU A 125 -9.26 15.58 0.69
N SER A 126 -8.17 15.58 1.47
CA SER A 126 -8.17 15.33 2.91
C SER A 126 -7.47 16.42 3.73
N ALA A 127 -7.22 17.62 3.16
CA ALA A 127 -6.45 18.69 3.81
C ALA A 127 -6.94 19.05 5.22
N LYS A 128 -8.26 18.97 5.47
CA LYS A 128 -8.86 19.29 6.78
C LYS A 128 -8.54 18.28 7.87
N THR A 129 -8.24 17.05 7.48
CA THR A 129 -8.03 15.91 8.41
C THR A 129 -6.66 15.26 8.23
N TYR A 130 -5.82 15.78 7.33
CA TYR A 130 -4.53 15.18 7.02
C TYR A 130 -3.60 15.17 8.24
N PHE A 131 -3.58 16.25 8.99
CA PHE A 131 -2.77 16.41 10.20
C PHE A 131 -3.51 16.07 11.51
N ASP A 132 -4.70 15.43 11.43
CA ASP A 132 -5.30 14.79 12.60
C ASP A 132 -4.43 13.63 13.11
N ASP A 133 -3.61 13.06 12.22
CA ASP A 133 -2.51 12.18 12.57
C ASP A 133 -1.22 13.01 12.67
N PRO A 134 -0.65 13.21 13.89
CA PRO A 134 0.53 14.03 14.11
C PRO A 134 1.83 13.41 13.53
N THR A 135 1.76 12.15 13.09
CA THR A 135 2.91 11.44 12.49
C THR A 135 3.04 11.67 10.99
N HIS A 136 2.10 12.37 10.35
CA HIS A 136 2.21 12.79 8.97
C HIS A 136 3.20 13.95 8.85
N VAL A 137 4.35 13.72 8.24
CA VAL A 137 5.42 14.71 8.04
C VAL A 137 5.58 15.15 6.58
N THR A 138 5.19 14.30 5.63
CA THR A 138 5.29 14.59 4.20
C THR A 138 3.90 14.65 3.55
N ILE A 139 3.69 15.68 2.72
CA ILE A 139 2.42 15.92 2.03
C ILE A 139 2.48 15.37 0.62
N PHE A 140 1.50 14.52 0.26
CA PHE A 140 1.33 14.02 -1.10
C PHE A 140 -0.06 14.35 -1.65
N ASP A 141 -0.09 14.68 -2.92
CA ASP A 141 -1.28 14.57 -3.78
C ASP A 141 -1.01 13.60 -4.93
N ASP A 142 -2.02 13.32 -5.74
CA ASP A 142 -1.93 12.39 -6.86
C ASP A 142 -0.88 12.79 -7.90
N GLN A 143 -0.60 14.09 -8.05
CA GLN A 143 0.40 14.59 -9.00
C GLN A 143 1.81 14.48 -8.41
N SER A 144 2.02 14.96 -7.18
CA SER A 144 3.33 14.94 -6.51
C SER A 144 3.80 13.50 -6.26
N LEU A 145 2.92 12.59 -5.82
CA LEU A 145 3.28 11.19 -5.63
C LEU A 145 3.60 10.49 -6.97
N THR A 146 2.83 10.77 -8.03
CA THR A 146 3.13 10.24 -9.37
C THR A 146 4.48 10.76 -9.89
N GLN A 147 4.79 12.02 -9.66
CA GLN A 147 6.08 12.59 -10.05
C GLN A 147 7.23 12.02 -9.22
N LEU A 148 7.03 11.82 -7.92
CA LEU A 148 8.01 11.20 -7.03
C LEU A 148 8.45 9.83 -7.55
N VAL A 149 7.49 8.93 -7.83
CA VAL A 149 7.83 7.58 -8.32
C VAL A 149 8.55 7.63 -9.67
N ARG A 150 8.18 8.56 -10.56
CA ARG A 150 8.89 8.77 -11.84
C ARG A 150 10.34 9.20 -11.63
N ASN A 151 10.58 10.14 -10.72
CA ASN A 151 11.92 10.63 -10.40
C ASN A 151 12.83 9.52 -9.83
N HIS A 152 12.22 8.45 -9.28
CA HIS A 152 12.93 7.27 -8.76
C HIS A 152 12.94 6.09 -9.75
N GLY A 153 12.77 6.33 -11.06
CA GLY A 153 12.96 5.31 -12.09
C GLY A 153 11.78 4.36 -12.29
N PHE A 154 10.58 4.78 -11.90
CA PHE A 154 9.37 4.02 -12.17
C PHE A 154 8.55 4.65 -13.31
N GLU A 155 7.91 3.83 -14.12
CA GLU A 155 6.90 4.25 -15.07
C GLU A 155 5.51 4.23 -14.44
N ASN A 156 4.76 5.33 -14.58
CA ASN A 156 3.39 5.36 -14.07
C ASN A 156 2.46 4.49 -14.94
N VAL A 157 1.85 3.48 -14.32
CA VAL A 157 0.85 2.60 -14.96
C VAL A 157 -0.56 3.12 -14.74
N ARG A 158 -0.85 3.57 -13.51
CA ARG A 158 -2.18 4.03 -13.14
C ARG A 158 -2.12 5.01 -11.97
N THR A 159 -2.88 6.09 -12.07
CA THR A 159 -3.14 7.00 -10.95
C THR A 159 -4.64 7.18 -10.78
N GLU A 160 -5.14 6.96 -9.56
CA GLU A 160 -6.52 7.20 -9.17
C GLU A 160 -6.52 8.20 -8.01
N ALA A 161 -6.78 9.47 -8.31
CA ALA A 161 -6.78 10.53 -7.30
C ALA A 161 -7.84 10.31 -6.20
N ARG A 162 -8.92 9.58 -6.53
CA ARG A 162 -10.02 9.21 -5.64
C ARG A 162 -10.09 7.70 -5.55
N PHE A 163 -9.51 7.12 -4.49
CA PHE A 163 -9.49 5.66 -4.34
C PHE A 163 -10.37 5.18 -3.18
N LEU A 164 -10.05 5.53 -1.95
CA LEU A 164 -10.79 5.12 -0.76
C LEU A 164 -11.09 6.34 0.14
N PRO A 165 -12.12 6.28 1.01
CA PRO A 165 -12.26 7.24 2.10
C PRO A 165 -11.07 7.19 3.06
N MET A 166 -10.68 8.32 3.68
CA MET A 166 -9.60 8.38 4.68
C MET A 166 -9.85 7.46 5.87
N THR A 167 -11.09 7.42 6.35
CA THR A 167 -11.46 6.53 7.44
C THR A 167 -12.45 5.49 6.95
N LEU A 168 -12.04 4.24 6.99
CA LEU A 168 -12.94 3.10 6.78
C LEU A 168 -13.77 2.78 8.05
N LYS A 169 -13.76 3.66 9.04
CA LYS A 169 -14.64 3.64 10.21
C LYS A 169 -16.05 4.05 9.76
N SER A 170 -16.74 3.17 9.04
CA SER A 170 -18.17 3.39 8.85
C SER A 170 -18.88 3.20 10.19
N ARG A 171 -19.74 4.13 10.57
CA ARG A 171 -20.68 3.96 11.70
C ARG A 171 -21.65 2.78 11.48
N LEU A 172 -21.67 2.23 10.27
CA LEU A 172 -22.46 1.07 9.87
C LEU A 172 -21.58 -0.18 9.96
N SER A 173 -21.93 -1.11 10.81
CA SER A 173 -21.26 -2.41 11.00
C SER A 173 -21.13 -3.21 9.68
N SER A 174 -21.93 -2.90 8.66
CA SER A 174 -21.96 -3.54 7.35
C SER A 174 -21.41 -2.68 6.20
N GLY A 175 -20.77 -1.53 6.50
CA GLY A 175 -20.23 -0.63 5.47
C GLY A 175 -19.22 -1.27 4.50
N HIS A 176 -18.51 -2.31 4.96
CA HIS A 176 -17.61 -3.09 4.11
C HIS A 176 -18.31 -3.74 2.90
N LYS A 177 -19.60 -4.08 3.00
CA LYS A 177 -20.38 -4.68 1.90
C LYS A 177 -20.57 -3.74 0.71
N LEU A 178 -20.46 -2.42 0.92
CA LEU A 178 -20.60 -1.41 -0.14
C LEU A 178 -19.27 -1.14 -0.86
N VAL A 179 -18.14 -1.60 -0.34
CA VAL A 179 -16.82 -1.36 -0.93
C VAL A 179 -16.72 -1.87 -2.37
N PRO A 180 -17.22 -3.06 -2.75
CA PRO A 180 -17.14 -3.51 -4.15
C PRO A 180 -17.90 -2.59 -5.11
N LEU A 181 -19.06 -2.09 -4.70
CA LEU A 181 -19.84 -1.15 -5.50
C LEU A 181 -19.12 0.21 -5.58
N TYR A 182 -18.62 0.70 -4.45
CA TYR A 182 -17.87 1.95 -4.37
C TYR A 182 -16.64 1.94 -5.29
N LEU A 183 -15.86 0.85 -5.30
CA LEU A 183 -14.67 0.72 -6.15
C LEU A 183 -15.00 0.65 -7.66
N ARG A 184 -16.27 0.36 -8.03
CA ARG A 184 -16.73 0.37 -9.42
C ARG A 184 -17.22 1.74 -9.90
N LEU A 185 -17.46 2.67 -8.98
CA LEU A 185 -17.93 4.00 -9.36
C LEU A 185 -16.87 4.75 -10.17
N PRO A 186 -17.24 5.42 -11.27
CA PRO A 186 -16.32 6.24 -12.06
C PRO A 186 -15.86 7.48 -11.27
N TRP A 187 -16.72 8.00 -10.39
CA TRP A 187 -16.40 9.04 -9.44
C TRP A 187 -16.74 8.57 -8.04
N ARG A 188 -15.76 8.59 -7.13
CA ARG A 188 -15.88 8.06 -5.76
C ARG A 188 -16.05 9.19 -4.76
N PRO A 189 -17.27 9.42 -4.25
CA PRO A 189 -17.53 10.46 -3.27
C PRO A 189 -16.78 10.17 -1.96
N LEU A 190 -16.44 11.22 -1.22
CA LEU A 190 -15.78 11.14 0.08
C LEU A 190 -14.41 10.42 0.05
N ALA A 191 -13.84 10.18 -1.13
CA ALA A 191 -12.49 9.65 -1.22
C ALA A 191 -11.49 10.65 -0.63
N GLY A 192 -10.61 10.17 0.21
CA GLY A 192 -9.51 10.92 0.79
C GLY A 192 -8.15 10.28 0.52
N GLN A 193 -8.15 9.04 0.02
CA GLN A 193 -6.94 8.32 -0.39
C GLN A 193 -6.86 8.22 -1.90
N MET A 194 -5.65 8.13 -2.42
CA MET A 194 -5.30 7.87 -3.81
C MET A 194 -4.67 6.49 -3.98
N LEU A 195 -4.65 6.02 -5.21
CA LEU A 195 -3.91 4.83 -5.65
C LEU A 195 -2.94 5.24 -6.75
N VAL A 196 -1.67 4.89 -6.60
CA VAL A 196 -0.65 4.99 -7.65
C VAL A 196 -0.06 3.61 -7.88
N ILE A 197 -0.04 3.19 -9.13
CA ILE A 197 0.59 1.95 -9.58
C ILE A 197 1.70 2.34 -10.55
N ALA A 198 2.90 1.90 -10.24
CA ALA A 198 4.08 2.21 -11.01
C ALA A 198 4.87 0.93 -11.32
N ARG A 199 5.55 0.90 -12.46
CA ARG A 199 6.35 -0.24 -12.92
C ARG A 199 7.81 0.09 -12.85
N LYS A 200 8.63 -0.82 -12.33
CA LYS A 200 10.07 -0.73 -12.45
C LYS A 200 10.46 -0.81 -13.93
N SER A 201 11.15 0.20 -14.43
CA SER A 201 11.71 0.20 -15.79
C SER A 201 12.68 -0.98 -15.97
N SER A 202 12.75 -1.50 -17.17
CA SER A 202 13.61 -2.63 -17.54
C SER A 202 15.07 -2.25 -17.48
#